data_bad110e629961daea898be28f6f78242
#
_entry.id   bad110e629961daea898be28f6f78242
#
_cell.length_a   1.000
_cell.length_b   1.000
_cell.length_c   1.000
_cell.angle_alpha   90.00
_cell.angle_beta   90.00
_cell.angle_gamma   90.00
#
_symmetry.space_group_name_H-M   'P 1'
#
loop_
_entity.id
_entity.type
_entity.pdbx_description
1 polymer ?
#
loop_
_entity_poly.entity_id
_entity_poly.type
_entity_poly.pdbx_seq_one_letter_code
_entity_poly.pdbx_strand_id
1 'polypeptide(L)'
;YRVVVVEKDHFGGQITITAEVVNFPGVERTSGAALTETMRKQAESFGAEFLLAEVTELGLIGDVKTVRTGRGDLKCFGVLLATGAHPRIVGFQGEAQFRGRGVAYCATCDGEFFTGKDVFVVGGGFAAAEESVFLTKYARHVTILIRGDDFSCAQATADAARNHEKIMVLTNTEVEEVSGDTALRYLRYRNTQTGQVTKHHAADGETFGVFVFAGYEPATELVRGLAELNDQGYILTDRSQKTTVDGLYAAGDVCVKPLRQVVTAVG
;
A
#
# COMPACT_ATOMS: atom_id res chain seq x y z
N TYR A 1 -1.00 -9.86 30.26
CA TYR A 1 -1.72 -8.60 29.99
C TYR A 1 -3.05 -8.92 29.32
N ARG A 2 -4.09 -8.11 29.59
CA ARG A 2 -5.32 -8.11 28.80
C ARG A 2 -5.10 -7.22 27.58
N VAL A 3 -5.39 -7.72 26.38
CA VAL A 3 -5.20 -7.02 25.12
C VAL A 3 -6.52 -6.91 24.39
N VAL A 4 -6.84 -5.72 23.88
CA VAL A 4 -7.99 -5.48 23.01
C VAL A 4 -7.47 -4.91 21.69
N VAL A 5 -7.80 -5.56 20.57
CA VAL A 5 -7.54 -5.08 19.22
C VAL A 5 -8.78 -4.34 18.72
N VAL A 6 -8.63 -3.05 18.38
CA VAL A 6 -9.74 -2.22 17.92
C VAL A 6 -9.56 -1.95 16.43
N GLU A 7 -10.58 -2.25 15.63
CA GLU A 7 -10.59 -2.06 14.17
C GLU A 7 -11.92 -1.42 13.76
N LYS A 8 -11.86 -0.48 12.82
CA LYS A 8 -13.05 0.28 12.41
C LYS A 8 -13.90 -0.42 11.35
N ASP A 9 -13.27 -1.22 10.49
CA ASP A 9 -13.91 -1.76 9.30
C ASP A 9 -13.93 -3.30 9.33
N HIS A 10 -12.83 -3.96 9.02
CA HIS A 10 -12.71 -5.41 9.05
C HIS A 10 -11.32 -5.84 9.55
N PHE A 11 -11.27 -6.91 10.33
CA PHE A 11 -10.01 -7.43 10.83
C PHE A 11 -9.15 -8.02 9.72
N GLY A 12 -7.83 -7.72 9.77
CA GLY A 12 -6.85 -8.25 8.84
C GLY A 12 -6.20 -7.19 7.94
N GLY A 13 -6.77 -5.99 7.84
CA GLY A 13 -6.20 -4.87 7.10
C GLY A 13 -6.08 -5.10 5.59
N GLN A 14 -5.18 -4.36 4.94
CA GLN A 14 -5.07 -4.32 3.48
C GLN A 14 -4.76 -5.67 2.82
N ILE A 15 -4.01 -6.55 3.49
CA ILE A 15 -3.61 -7.83 2.90
C ILE A 15 -4.81 -8.75 2.62
N THR A 16 -5.96 -8.52 3.24
CA THR A 16 -7.17 -9.35 3.05
C THR A 16 -7.66 -9.38 1.60
N ILE A 17 -7.37 -8.34 0.81
CA ILE A 17 -7.72 -8.28 -0.61
C ILE A 17 -6.77 -9.08 -1.51
N THR A 18 -5.60 -9.49 -0.98
CA THR A 18 -4.60 -10.25 -1.74
C THR A 18 -5.05 -11.71 -1.90
N ALA A 19 -5.21 -12.13 -3.14
CA ALA A 19 -5.68 -13.48 -3.44
C ALA A 19 -4.67 -14.56 -3.04
N GLU A 20 -3.37 -14.27 -3.17
CA GLU A 20 -2.30 -15.23 -2.91
C GLU A 20 -1.12 -14.59 -2.18
N VAL A 21 -0.68 -15.22 -1.09
CA VAL A 21 0.51 -14.87 -0.31
C VAL A 21 1.42 -16.08 -0.29
N VAL A 22 2.65 -15.93 -0.84
CA VAL A 22 3.66 -16.99 -0.96
C VAL A 22 4.99 -16.62 -0.27
N ASN A 23 5.06 -15.44 0.34
CA ASN A 23 6.28 -14.86 0.90
C ASN A 23 6.22 -14.66 2.42
N PHE A 24 5.32 -15.38 3.10
CA PHE A 24 5.26 -15.37 4.57
C PHE A 24 5.93 -16.66 5.11
N PRO A 25 7.04 -16.56 5.88
CA PRO A 25 7.79 -17.72 6.37
C PRO A 25 6.90 -18.67 7.17
N GLY A 26 7.01 -19.97 6.89
CA GLY A 26 6.23 -21.01 7.54
C GLY A 26 4.86 -21.26 6.91
N VAL A 27 4.49 -20.51 5.88
CA VAL A 27 3.25 -20.72 5.11
C VAL A 27 3.63 -20.82 3.63
N GLU A 28 3.38 -21.97 3.01
CA GLU A 28 3.77 -22.21 1.61
C GLU A 28 2.94 -21.37 0.65
N ARG A 29 1.61 -21.41 0.80
CA ARG A 29 0.65 -20.66 -0.02
C ARG A 29 -0.66 -20.46 0.74
N THR A 30 -1.18 -19.24 0.72
CA THR A 30 -2.46 -18.90 1.36
C THR A 30 -3.03 -17.62 0.74
N SER A 31 -4.29 -17.28 1.06
CA SER A 31 -4.80 -15.94 0.79
C SER A 31 -4.49 -14.99 1.95
N GLY A 32 -4.47 -13.68 1.66
CA GLY A 32 -4.29 -12.69 2.72
C GLY A 32 -5.38 -12.78 3.79
N ALA A 33 -6.63 -13.01 3.40
CA ALA A 33 -7.74 -13.21 4.32
C ALA A 33 -7.54 -14.44 5.22
N ALA A 34 -7.12 -15.58 4.66
CA ALA A 34 -6.89 -16.80 5.45
C ALA A 34 -5.69 -16.66 6.39
N LEU A 35 -4.63 -15.97 5.95
CA LEU A 35 -3.45 -15.70 6.78
C LEU A 35 -3.82 -14.86 8.01
N THR A 36 -4.52 -13.74 7.81
CA THR A 36 -4.90 -12.83 8.89
C THR A 36 -5.94 -13.42 9.81
N GLU A 37 -6.85 -14.25 9.30
CA GLU A 37 -7.79 -14.99 10.14
C GLU A 37 -7.07 -16.02 11.03
N THR A 38 -6.01 -16.67 10.53
CA THR A 38 -5.18 -17.56 11.34
C THR A 38 -4.46 -16.79 12.43
N MET A 39 -3.88 -15.62 12.12
CA MET A 39 -3.25 -14.76 13.13
C MET A 39 -4.26 -14.28 14.18
N ARG A 40 -5.48 -13.91 13.77
CA ARG A 40 -6.54 -13.51 14.69
C ARG A 40 -6.89 -14.64 15.67
N LYS A 41 -7.13 -15.85 15.18
CA LYS A 41 -7.43 -17.02 16.02
C LYS A 41 -6.29 -17.36 16.98
N GLN A 42 -5.05 -17.20 16.55
CA GLN A 42 -3.90 -17.37 17.45
C GLN A 42 -3.94 -16.33 18.57
N ALA A 43 -4.16 -15.05 18.26
CA ALA A 43 -4.26 -14.01 19.29
C ALA A 43 -5.44 -14.26 20.26
N GLU A 44 -6.60 -14.67 19.75
CA GLU A 44 -7.76 -15.05 20.56
C GLU A 44 -7.45 -16.22 21.49
N SER A 45 -6.67 -17.21 21.03
CA SER A 45 -6.27 -18.36 21.87
C SER A 45 -5.39 -17.96 23.05
N PHE A 46 -4.71 -16.82 22.98
CA PHE A 46 -3.97 -16.19 24.07
C PHE A 46 -4.78 -15.16 24.86
N GLY A 47 -6.08 -15.05 24.59
CA GLY A 47 -7.00 -14.18 25.32
C GLY A 47 -7.10 -12.75 24.81
N ALA A 48 -6.60 -12.45 23.61
CA ALA A 48 -6.83 -11.16 22.98
C ALA A 48 -8.32 -11.00 22.59
N GLU A 49 -8.88 -9.84 22.87
CA GLU A 49 -10.24 -9.48 22.51
C GLU A 49 -10.24 -8.62 21.23
N PHE A 50 -11.27 -8.74 20.42
CA PHE A 50 -11.40 -7.99 19.17
C PHE A 50 -12.68 -7.15 19.21
N LEU A 51 -12.54 -5.85 19.02
CA LEU A 51 -13.63 -4.88 19.06
C LEU A 51 -13.75 -4.16 17.72
N LEU A 52 -14.88 -4.32 17.05
CA LEU A 52 -15.19 -3.56 15.84
C LEU A 52 -15.74 -2.19 16.24
N ALA A 53 -14.87 -1.17 16.17
CA ALA A 53 -15.21 0.22 16.51
C ALA A 53 -14.18 1.16 15.89
N GLU A 54 -14.61 2.35 15.52
CA GLU A 54 -13.71 3.43 15.11
C GLU A 54 -13.12 4.13 16.34
N VAL A 55 -11.78 4.28 16.35
CA VAL A 55 -11.09 5.11 17.32
C VAL A 55 -11.08 6.54 16.81
N THR A 56 -11.62 7.46 17.59
CA THR A 56 -11.75 8.88 17.21
C THR A 56 -10.73 9.79 17.89
N GLU A 57 -10.21 9.38 19.06
CA GLU A 57 -9.27 10.20 19.82
C GLU A 57 -8.44 9.35 20.78
N LEU A 58 -7.21 9.77 21.05
CA LEU A 58 -6.31 9.20 22.05
C LEU A 58 -6.00 10.23 23.14
N GLY A 59 -6.30 9.90 24.38
CA GLY A 59 -5.86 10.64 25.57
C GLY A 59 -4.63 9.97 26.18
N LEU A 60 -3.44 10.55 25.95
CA LEU A 60 -2.15 9.91 26.28
C LEU A 60 -1.46 10.49 27.53
N ILE A 61 -2.10 11.43 28.23
CA ILE A 61 -1.54 12.08 29.42
C ILE A 61 -1.76 11.20 30.66
N GLY A 62 -0.73 11.06 31.51
CA GLY A 62 -0.76 10.29 32.74
C GLY A 62 -0.59 8.78 32.53
N ASP A 63 -0.63 8.00 33.60
CA ASP A 63 -0.35 6.56 33.61
C ASP A 63 -1.46 5.75 32.92
N VAL A 64 -2.70 6.21 33.01
CA VAL A 64 -3.87 5.58 32.40
C VAL A 64 -4.24 6.32 31.13
N LYS A 65 -4.07 5.68 29.99
CA LYS A 65 -4.42 6.21 28.68
C LYS A 65 -5.90 5.97 28.40
N THR A 66 -6.46 6.83 27.54
CA THR A 66 -7.85 6.70 27.08
C THR A 66 -7.89 6.52 25.56
N VAL A 67 -8.62 5.52 25.11
CA VAL A 67 -8.93 5.32 23.68
C VAL A 67 -10.42 5.55 23.52
N ARG A 68 -10.81 6.64 22.85
CA ARG A 68 -12.21 6.95 22.56
C ARG A 68 -12.68 6.22 21.32
N THR A 69 -13.82 5.58 21.43
CA THR A 69 -14.44 4.88 20.31
C THR A 69 -15.92 5.23 20.21
N GLY A 70 -16.52 4.96 19.06
CA GLY A 70 -17.96 5.08 18.85
C GLY A 70 -18.81 4.15 19.75
N ARG A 71 -18.16 3.21 20.48
CA ARG A 71 -18.80 2.27 21.43
C ARG A 71 -18.44 2.54 22.89
N GLY A 72 -17.81 3.67 23.20
CA GLY A 72 -17.39 4.08 24.52
C GLY A 72 -15.87 4.15 24.68
N ASP A 73 -15.42 4.65 25.82
CA ASP A 73 -14.03 4.86 26.16
C ASP A 73 -13.40 3.59 26.76
N LEU A 74 -12.23 3.23 26.21
CA LEU A 74 -11.38 2.19 26.80
C LEU A 74 -10.28 2.84 27.62
N LYS A 75 -9.96 2.25 28.79
CA LYS A 75 -8.85 2.63 29.66
C LYS A 75 -7.76 1.58 29.59
N CYS A 76 -6.50 2.01 29.38
CA CYS A 76 -5.36 1.11 29.27
C CYS A 76 -4.07 1.77 29.79
N PHE A 77 -3.03 0.96 30.01
CA PHE A 77 -1.70 1.45 30.42
C PHE A 77 -0.79 1.72 29.20
N GLY A 78 -1.16 1.23 28.05
CA GLY A 78 -0.40 1.46 26.81
C GLY A 78 -1.27 1.28 25.60
N VAL A 79 -0.91 1.99 24.54
CA VAL A 79 -1.52 1.92 23.21
C VAL A 79 -0.45 1.49 22.22
N LEU A 80 -0.73 0.46 21.43
CA LEU A 80 0.06 0.09 20.26
C LEU A 80 -0.70 0.53 19.00
N LEU A 81 -0.15 1.48 18.26
CA LEU A 81 -0.70 1.93 17.00
C LEU A 81 -0.17 1.04 15.86
N ALA A 82 -1.06 0.31 15.22
CA ALA A 82 -0.76 -0.58 14.08
C ALA A 82 -1.69 -0.29 12.90
N THR A 83 -1.98 0.98 12.67
CA THR A 83 -2.94 1.47 11.67
C THR A 83 -2.46 1.34 10.22
N GLY A 84 -1.17 1.01 10.04
CA GLY A 84 -0.60 0.75 8.72
C GLY A 84 -0.37 2.01 7.87
N ALA A 85 -0.23 1.77 6.58
CA ALA A 85 -0.12 2.81 5.55
C ALA A 85 -0.90 2.33 4.32
N HIS A 86 -1.46 3.25 3.55
CA HIS A 86 -2.19 2.93 2.32
C HIS A 86 -1.52 3.56 1.11
N PRO A 87 -1.64 2.94 -0.07
CA PRO A 87 -1.14 3.51 -1.30
C PRO A 87 -1.76 4.88 -1.55
N ARG A 88 -0.94 5.81 -1.98
CA ARG A 88 -1.41 7.13 -2.38
C ARG A 88 -2.26 7.03 -3.64
N ILE A 89 -3.47 7.60 -3.57
CA ILE A 89 -4.36 7.73 -4.72
C ILE A 89 -3.89 8.90 -5.58
N VAL A 90 -3.73 8.68 -6.87
CA VAL A 90 -3.32 9.72 -7.84
C VAL A 90 -4.52 10.58 -8.22
N GLY A 91 -5.71 9.98 -8.32
CA GLY A 91 -6.97 10.68 -8.55
C GLY A 91 -7.38 10.78 -10.02
N PHE A 92 -6.82 9.97 -10.92
CA PHE A 92 -7.29 9.93 -12.30
C PHE A 92 -8.68 9.27 -12.41
N GLN A 93 -9.44 9.63 -13.42
CA GLN A 93 -10.77 9.09 -13.63
C GLN A 93 -10.74 7.57 -13.78
N GLY A 94 -11.58 6.85 -13.03
CA GLY A 94 -11.66 5.39 -13.04
C GLY A 94 -10.71 4.68 -12.07
N GLU A 95 -9.73 5.35 -11.44
CA GLU A 95 -8.76 4.72 -10.53
C GLU A 95 -9.46 3.92 -9.43
N ALA A 96 -10.36 4.55 -8.68
CA ALA A 96 -11.10 3.89 -7.59
C ALA A 96 -12.05 2.80 -8.10
N GLN A 97 -12.70 3.05 -9.25
CA GLN A 97 -13.65 2.10 -9.83
C GLN A 97 -13.00 0.79 -10.25
N PHE A 98 -11.78 0.84 -10.79
CA PHE A 98 -11.06 -0.33 -11.29
C PHE A 98 -10.01 -0.87 -10.33
N ARG A 99 -9.97 -0.40 -9.10
CA ARG A 99 -9.11 -0.97 -8.05
C ARG A 99 -9.43 -2.45 -7.85
N GLY A 100 -8.41 -3.32 -7.97
CA GLY A 100 -8.55 -4.78 -7.95
C GLY A 100 -9.21 -5.38 -9.21
N ARG A 101 -9.50 -4.56 -10.23
CA ARG A 101 -10.07 -4.99 -11.53
C ARG A 101 -9.28 -4.46 -12.72
N GLY A 102 -7.97 -4.32 -12.53
CA GLY A 102 -7.04 -3.80 -13.53
C GLY A 102 -6.16 -2.67 -13.02
N VAL A 103 -6.61 -1.88 -12.04
CA VAL A 103 -5.77 -0.95 -11.28
C VAL A 103 -5.26 -1.64 -10.02
N ALA A 104 -3.94 -1.69 -9.85
CA ALA A 104 -3.25 -2.39 -8.78
C ALA A 104 -2.20 -1.48 -8.11
N TYR A 105 -1.81 -1.82 -6.87
CA TYR A 105 -0.85 -1.06 -6.06
C TYR A 105 0.29 -1.92 -5.51
N CYS A 106 0.34 -3.20 -5.90
CA CYS A 106 1.35 -4.16 -5.45
C CYS A 106 1.76 -5.05 -6.62
N ALA A 107 3.00 -4.94 -7.10
CA ALA A 107 3.47 -5.76 -8.22
C ALA A 107 3.62 -7.23 -7.82
N THR A 108 4.13 -7.51 -6.63
CA THR A 108 4.32 -8.89 -6.13
C THR A 108 3.01 -9.61 -5.81
N CYS A 109 1.92 -8.85 -5.58
CA CYS A 109 0.60 -9.41 -5.31
C CYS A 109 -0.18 -9.69 -6.60
N ASP A 110 -0.11 -8.78 -7.55
CA ASP A 110 -1.05 -8.72 -8.68
C ASP A 110 -0.37 -8.95 -10.04
N GLY A 111 0.97 -8.94 -10.10
CA GLY A 111 1.73 -8.99 -11.36
C GLY A 111 1.44 -10.23 -12.21
N GLU A 112 1.26 -11.39 -11.58
CA GLU A 112 0.97 -12.65 -12.27
C GLU A 112 -0.34 -12.64 -13.06
N PHE A 113 -1.37 -11.89 -12.60
CA PHE A 113 -2.64 -11.75 -13.33
C PHE A 113 -2.50 -11.08 -14.70
N PHE A 114 -1.39 -10.39 -14.91
CA PHE A 114 -1.07 -9.70 -16.17
C PHE A 114 -0.03 -10.44 -17.02
N THR A 115 0.13 -11.75 -16.82
CA THR A 115 1.03 -12.57 -17.64
C THR A 115 0.65 -12.48 -19.12
N GLY A 116 1.64 -12.10 -19.95
CA GLY A 116 1.48 -11.91 -21.41
C GLY A 116 0.70 -10.66 -21.82
N LYS A 117 0.31 -9.79 -20.89
CA LYS A 117 -0.45 -8.55 -21.15
C LYS A 117 0.46 -7.33 -21.06
N ASP A 118 -0.01 -6.21 -21.60
CA ASP A 118 0.63 -4.92 -21.41
C ASP A 118 0.34 -4.38 -20.01
N VAL A 119 1.32 -3.71 -19.43
CA VAL A 119 1.24 -3.10 -18.10
C VAL A 119 1.69 -1.66 -18.18
N PHE A 120 0.93 -0.76 -17.56
CA PHE A 120 1.29 0.62 -17.36
C PHE A 120 1.62 0.85 -15.88
N VAL A 121 2.72 1.55 -15.61
CA VAL A 121 3.15 1.89 -14.25
C VAL A 121 3.06 3.41 -14.08
N VAL A 122 2.33 3.86 -13.08
CA VAL A 122 2.18 5.28 -12.75
C VAL A 122 3.08 5.60 -11.55
N GLY A 123 4.13 6.37 -11.81
CA GLY A 123 5.10 6.77 -10.79
C GLY A 123 6.50 6.96 -11.37
N GLY A 124 7.37 7.65 -10.64
CA GLY A 124 8.74 7.93 -11.03
C GLY A 124 9.75 7.75 -9.88
N GLY A 125 9.31 7.19 -8.75
CA GLY A 125 10.18 6.91 -7.61
C GLY A 125 10.87 5.55 -7.68
N PHE A 126 11.59 5.21 -6.60
CA PHE A 126 12.29 3.93 -6.44
C PHE A 126 11.36 2.73 -6.69
N ALA A 127 10.19 2.70 -6.05
CA ALA A 127 9.22 1.61 -6.21
C ALA A 127 8.75 1.48 -7.67
N ALA A 128 8.47 2.59 -8.36
CA ALA A 128 8.06 2.55 -9.76
C ALA A 128 9.13 1.93 -10.66
N ALA A 129 10.41 2.27 -10.47
CA ALA A 129 11.51 1.72 -11.24
C ALA A 129 11.74 0.23 -10.94
N GLU A 130 11.87 -0.14 -9.66
CA GLU A 130 12.18 -1.51 -9.23
C GLU A 130 11.03 -2.48 -9.56
N GLU A 131 9.80 -2.11 -9.21
CA GLU A 131 8.63 -2.95 -9.44
C GLU A 131 8.30 -3.09 -10.94
N SER A 132 8.66 -2.10 -11.77
CA SER A 132 8.55 -2.23 -13.23
C SER A 132 9.47 -3.30 -13.77
N VAL A 133 10.70 -3.39 -13.28
CA VAL A 133 11.63 -4.49 -13.64
C VAL A 133 11.08 -5.83 -13.18
N PHE A 134 10.51 -5.91 -11.96
CA PHE A 134 9.86 -7.12 -11.49
C PHE A 134 8.68 -7.54 -12.38
N LEU A 135 7.82 -6.61 -12.78
CA LEU A 135 6.65 -6.88 -13.63
C LEU A 135 7.02 -7.45 -15.01
N THR A 136 8.24 -7.20 -15.53
CA THR A 136 8.69 -7.79 -16.80
C THR A 136 8.78 -9.31 -16.81
N LYS A 137 8.78 -9.94 -15.62
CA LYS A 137 8.71 -11.42 -15.48
C LYS A 137 7.39 -11.97 -16.01
N TYR A 138 6.33 -11.18 -15.94
CA TYR A 138 4.97 -11.56 -16.30
C TYR A 138 4.50 -10.82 -17.55
N ALA A 139 4.63 -9.51 -17.55
CA ALA A 139 4.11 -8.64 -18.59
C ALA A 139 4.78 -8.86 -19.95
N ARG A 140 4.02 -8.66 -21.01
CA ARG A 140 4.54 -8.58 -22.39
C ARG A 140 5.40 -7.32 -22.57
N HIS A 141 4.87 -6.17 -22.15
CA HIS A 141 5.56 -4.88 -22.11
C HIS A 141 5.14 -4.11 -20.87
N VAL A 142 6.03 -3.27 -20.35
CA VAL A 142 5.78 -2.35 -19.24
C VAL A 142 6.04 -0.93 -19.74
N THR A 143 5.06 -0.05 -19.59
CA THR A 143 5.21 1.39 -19.88
C THR A 143 5.14 2.18 -18.58
N ILE A 144 6.25 2.86 -18.24
CA ILE A 144 6.31 3.70 -17.03
C ILE A 144 5.91 5.13 -17.41
N LEU A 145 4.93 5.68 -16.70
CA LEU A 145 4.41 7.03 -16.86
C LEU A 145 4.89 7.88 -15.69
N ILE A 146 5.86 8.75 -15.94
CA ILE A 146 6.49 9.62 -14.95
C ILE A 146 5.95 11.03 -15.14
N ARG A 147 5.33 11.59 -14.09
CA ARG A 147 4.84 12.97 -14.10
C ARG A 147 5.95 14.02 -14.26
N GLY A 148 7.10 13.77 -13.63
CA GLY A 148 8.29 14.63 -13.74
C GLY A 148 9.07 14.42 -15.03
N ASP A 149 10.18 15.13 -15.14
CA ASP A 149 11.11 15.06 -16.27
C ASP A 149 12.04 13.85 -16.20
N ASP A 150 12.15 13.22 -15.03
CA ASP A 150 12.96 12.03 -14.82
C ASP A 150 12.50 11.22 -13.57
N PHE A 151 13.16 10.08 -13.35
CA PHE A 151 13.05 9.33 -12.10
C PHE A 151 13.58 10.13 -10.91
N SER A 152 12.92 9.98 -9.76
CA SER A 152 13.35 10.57 -8.48
C SER A 152 14.01 9.55 -7.55
N CYS A 153 14.73 8.56 -8.10
CA CYS A 153 15.45 7.53 -7.37
C CYS A 153 16.94 7.50 -7.75
N ALA A 154 17.69 6.60 -7.10
CA ALA A 154 19.10 6.41 -7.44
C ALA A 154 19.31 6.02 -8.90
N GLN A 155 20.33 6.58 -9.54
CA GLN A 155 20.63 6.40 -10.95
C GLN A 155 20.71 4.92 -11.36
N ALA A 156 21.34 4.07 -10.55
CA ALA A 156 21.46 2.64 -10.84
C ALA A 156 20.08 1.94 -10.94
N THR A 157 19.11 2.33 -10.13
CA THR A 157 17.74 1.80 -10.16
C THR A 157 16.99 2.32 -11.40
N ALA A 158 17.12 3.61 -11.70
CA ALA A 158 16.54 4.21 -12.88
C ALA A 158 17.09 3.58 -14.18
N ASP A 159 18.41 3.35 -14.24
CA ASP A 159 19.08 2.76 -15.40
C ASP A 159 18.68 1.29 -15.61
N ALA A 160 18.44 0.53 -14.54
CA ALA A 160 17.91 -0.83 -14.66
C ALA A 160 16.55 -0.87 -15.36
N ALA A 161 15.67 0.09 -15.06
CA ALA A 161 14.38 0.21 -15.73
C ALA A 161 14.52 0.73 -17.18
N ARG A 162 15.34 1.79 -17.42
CA ARG A 162 15.51 2.39 -18.75
C ARG A 162 16.13 1.45 -19.76
N ASN A 163 17.09 0.63 -19.34
CA ASN A 163 17.84 -0.24 -20.22
C ASN A 163 17.19 -1.62 -20.43
N HIS A 164 16.02 -1.86 -19.83
CA HIS A 164 15.33 -3.13 -19.95
C HIS A 164 14.53 -3.20 -21.26
N GLU A 165 14.74 -4.23 -22.08
CA GLU A 165 14.14 -4.41 -23.42
C GLU A 165 12.60 -4.37 -23.45
N LYS A 166 11.93 -4.77 -22.35
CA LYS A 166 10.47 -4.77 -22.23
C LYS A 166 9.92 -3.48 -21.62
N ILE A 167 10.76 -2.52 -21.23
CA ILE A 167 10.30 -1.31 -20.53
C ILE A 167 10.42 -0.09 -21.45
N MET A 168 9.32 0.66 -21.53
CA MET A 168 9.27 1.99 -22.11
C MET A 168 9.07 3.03 -21.01
N VAL A 169 9.84 4.11 -21.00
CA VAL A 169 9.70 5.20 -20.03
C VAL A 169 9.18 6.44 -20.75
N LEU A 170 8.08 6.98 -20.27
CA LEU A 170 7.47 8.22 -20.74
C LEU A 170 7.50 9.24 -19.60
N THR A 171 8.35 10.23 -19.73
CA THR A 171 8.47 11.35 -18.79
C THR A 171 7.46 12.45 -19.11
N ASN A 172 7.25 13.36 -18.14
CA ASN A 172 6.27 14.45 -18.25
C ASN A 172 4.87 13.95 -18.65
N THR A 173 4.47 12.77 -18.14
CA THR A 173 3.27 12.07 -18.59
C THR A 173 2.38 11.73 -17.41
N GLU A 174 1.11 12.11 -17.51
CA GLU A 174 0.08 11.87 -16.50
C GLU A 174 -1.06 11.03 -17.07
N VAL A 175 -1.55 10.07 -16.28
CA VAL A 175 -2.80 9.37 -16.57
C VAL A 175 -3.96 10.30 -16.30
N GLU A 176 -4.91 10.39 -17.24
CA GLU A 176 -6.13 11.16 -17.09
C GLU A 176 -7.34 10.26 -16.79
N GLU A 177 -7.40 9.10 -17.44
CA GLU A 177 -8.58 8.23 -17.37
C GLU A 177 -8.23 6.78 -17.66
N VAL A 178 -8.89 5.89 -16.91
CA VAL A 178 -9.05 4.49 -17.29
C VAL A 178 -10.53 4.12 -17.32
N SER A 179 -10.91 3.25 -18.24
CA SER A 179 -12.29 2.75 -18.32
C SER A 179 -12.35 1.36 -18.93
N GLY A 180 -13.51 0.73 -18.82
CA GLY A 180 -13.74 -0.62 -19.30
C GLY A 180 -15.08 -1.18 -18.82
N ASP A 181 -15.19 -2.49 -18.88
CA ASP A 181 -16.35 -3.25 -18.42
C ASP A 181 -16.07 -3.92 -17.05
N THR A 182 -15.86 -5.22 -17.03
CA THR A 182 -15.38 -5.97 -15.85
C THR A 182 -13.88 -5.86 -15.66
N ALA A 183 -13.15 -5.44 -16.69
CA ALA A 183 -11.70 -5.24 -16.71
C ALA A 183 -11.36 -3.98 -17.52
N LEU A 184 -10.11 -3.53 -17.45
CA LEU A 184 -9.66 -2.36 -18.20
C LEU A 184 -9.67 -2.63 -19.71
N ARG A 185 -10.22 -1.67 -20.48
CA ARG A 185 -10.26 -1.66 -21.95
C ARG A 185 -9.64 -0.41 -22.55
N TYR A 186 -9.57 0.68 -21.80
CA TYR A 186 -9.16 1.98 -22.26
C TYR A 186 -8.32 2.69 -21.21
N LEU A 187 -7.25 3.34 -21.67
CA LEU A 187 -6.39 4.23 -20.90
C LEU A 187 -6.11 5.48 -21.74
N ARG A 188 -6.23 6.64 -21.11
CA ARG A 188 -5.82 7.92 -21.67
C ARG A 188 -4.77 8.56 -20.78
N TYR A 189 -3.67 8.98 -21.41
CA TYR A 189 -2.62 9.73 -20.73
C TYR A 189 -2.16 10.89 -21.61
N ARG A 190 -1.60 11.90 -20.98
CA ARG A 190 -1.19 13.14 -21.62
C ARG A 190 0.25 13.49 -21.25
N ASN A 191 1.01 13.93 -22.23
CA ASN A 191 2.29 14.60 -22.00
C ASN A 191 2.00 16.05 -21.55
N THR A 192 2.46 16.43 -20.36
CA THR A 192 2.16 17.72 -19.73
C THR A 192 2.93 18.89 -20.35
N GLN A 193 4.05 18.63 -21.03
CA GLN A 193 4.85 19.65 -21.71
C GLN A 193 4.32 19.96 -23.12
N THR A 194 3.98 18.91 -23.87
CA THR A 194 3.55 19.08 -25.28
C THR A 194 2.04 19.18 -25.43
N GLY A 195 1.28 18.76 -24.40
CA GLY A 195 -0.17 18.63 -24.47
C GLY A 195 -0.66 17.44 -25.28
N GLN A 196 0.24 16.61 -25.81
CA GLN A 196 -0.12 15.44 -26.62
C GLN A 196 -0.88 14.42 -25.76
N VAL A 197 -2.06 14.04 -26.24
CA VAL A 197 -2.90 13.00 -25.63
C VAL A 197 -2.73 11.70 -26.39
N THR A 198 -2.46 10.63 -25.64
CA THR A 198 -2.39 9.26 -26.19
C THR A 198 -3.51 8.42 -25.59
N LYS A 199 -4.13 7.61 -26.45
CA LYS A 199 -5.19 6.67 -26.10
C LYS A 199 -4.71 5.26 -26.37
N HIS A 200 -4.78 4.41 -25.36
CA HIS A 200 -4.50 2.99 -25.48
C HIS A 200 -5.82 2.23 -25.36
N HIS A 201 -6.07 1.31 -26.28
CA HIS A 201 -7.21 0.41 -26.26
C HIS A 201 -6.69 -1.02 -26.19
N ALA A 202 -7.24 -1.81 -25.28
CA ALA A 202 -7.01 -3.25 -25.28
C ALA A 202 -7.57 -3.86 -26.59
N ALA A 203 -6.90 -4.88 -27.12
CA ALA A 203 -7.45 -5.65 -28.22
C ALA A 203 -8.75 -6.36 -27.80
N ASP A 204 -9.55 -6.78 -28.78
CA ASP A 204 -10.82 -7.46 -28.52
C ASP A 204 -10.62 -8.70 -27.63
N GLY A 205 -11.34 -8.72 -26.50
CA GLY A 205 -11.25 -9.78 -25.50
C GLY A 205 -10.01 -9.67 -24.57
N GLU A 206 -9.04 -8.80 -24.84
CA GLU A 206 -7.86 -8.58 -24.01
C GLU A 206 -8.09 -7.48 -22.96
N THR A 207 -7.21 -7.44 -21.98
CA THR A 207 -7.12 -6.39 -20.96
C THR A 207 -5.65 -6.04 -20.70
N PHE A 208 -5.42 -5.00 -19.95
CA PHE A 208 -4.08 -4.57 -19.50
C PHE A 208 -4.13 -4.22 -18.00
N GLY A 209 -2.95 -4.04 -17.38
CA GLY A 209 -2.81 -3.60 -16.00
C GLY A 209 -2.35 -2.16 -15.87
N VAL A 210 -2.82 -1.47 -14.83
CA VAL A 210 -2.28 -0.18 -14.41
C VAL A 210 -1.82 -0.29 -12.97
N PHE A 211 -0.51 -0.21 -12.74
CA PHE A 211 0.08 -0.27 -11.41
C PHE A 211 0.44 1.14 -10.94
N VAL A 212 -0.04 1.52 -9.76
CA VAL A 212 0.17 2.85 -9.20
C VAL A 212 1.21 2.79 -8.09
N PHE A 213 2.39 3.36 -8.34
CA PHE A 213 3.50 3.47 -7.37
C PHE A 213 3.82 4.94 -7.07
N ALA A 214 2.79 5.67 -6.62
CA ALA A 214 2.87 7.08 -6.26
C ALA A 214 3.28 7.33 -4.78
N GLY A 215 3.76 6.29 -4.09
CA GLY A 215 4.11 6.30 -2.68
C GLY A 215 2.97 5.81 -1.79
N TYR A 216 3.22 5.89 -0.47
CA TYR A 216 2.28 5.48 0.57
C TYR A 216 2.00 6.65 1.51
N GLU A 217 0.85 6.64 2.14
CA GLU A 217 0.46 7.56 3.20
C GLU A 217 0.24 6.75 4.49
N PRO A 218 1.03 7.01 5.55
CA PRO A 218 0.82 6.34 6.84
C PRO A 218 -0.45 6.86 7.51
N ALA A 219 -1.21 5.95 8.13
CA ALA A 219 -2.43 6.28 8.85
C ALA A 219 -2.10 6.80 10.26
N THR A 220 -1.66 8.05 10.35
CA THR A 220 -1.13 8.71 11.56
C THR A 220 -2.04 9.82 12.10
N GLU A 221 -3.25 9.95 11.60
CA GLU A 221 -4.19 11.03 11.97
C GLU A 221 -4.42 11.09 13.48
N LEU A 222 -4.54 9.94 14.14
CA LEU A 222 -4.78 9.83 15.59
C LEU A 222 -3.64 10.36 16.46
N VAL A 223 -2.44 10.44 15.91
CA VAL A 223 -1.23 10.86 16.65
C VAL A 223 -0.57 12.10 16.11
N ARG A 224 -1.20 12.76 15.15
CA ARG A 224 -0.71 14.03 14.59
C ARG A 224 -0.66 15.10 15.68
N GLY A 225 0.53 15.67 15.90
CA GLY A 225 0.77 16.63 16.97
C GLY A 225 0.94 16.00 18.37
N LEU A 226 0.86 14.68 18.50
CA LEU A 226 1.11 13.95 19.75
C LEU A 226 2.47 13.23 19.72
N ALA A 227 2.75 12.47 18.67
CA ALA A 227 4.02 11.74 18.51
C ALA A 227 4.90 12.38 17.43
N GLU A 228 6.19 12.13 17.49
CA GLU A 228 7.12 12.53 16.44
C GLU A 228 6.92 11.74 15.16
N LEU A 229 6.83 12.46 14.05
CA LEU A 229 6.71 11.93 12.70
C LEU A 229 7.90 12.39 11.86
N ASN A 230 8.31 11.58 10.87
CA ASN A 230 9.27 12.04 9.89
C ASN A 230 8.60 12.97 8.84
N ASP A 231 9.39 13.50 7.90
CA ASP A 231 8.89 14.40 6.83
C ASP A 231 7.84 13.76 5.93
N GLN A 232 7.76 12.43 5.90
CA GLN A 232 6.75 11.67 5.14
C GLN A 232 5.52 11.30 5.95
N GLY A 233 5.47 11.69 7.24
CA GLY A 233 4.35 11.44 8.14
C GLY A 233 4.38 10.09 8.87
N TYR A 234 5.45 9.28 8.75
CA TYR A 234 5.61 8.02 9.47
C TYR A 234 6.04 8.24 10.92
N ILE A 235 5.52 7.40 11.83
CA ILE A 235 5.87 7.48 13.26
C ILE A 235 7.34 7.06 13.46
N LEU A 236 8.09 7.87 14.21
CA LEU A 236 9.42 7.52 14.66
C LEU A 236 9.34 6.67 15.93
N THR A 237 10.02 5.53 15.90
CA THR A 237 10.11 4.59 17.03
C THR A 237 11.56 4.18 17.28
N ASP A 238 11.86 3.77 18.51
CA ASP A 238 13.07 3.04 18.82
C ASP A 238 12.97 1.55 18.41
N ARG A 239 14.02 0.78 18.67
CA ARG A 239 14.05 -0.67 18.37
C ARG A 239 13.04 -1.49 19.19
N SER A 240 12.52 -0.94 20.28
CA SER A 240 11.47 -1.55 21.11
C SER A 240 10.07 -1.11 20.70
N GLN A 241 9.94 -0.46 19.54
CA GLN A 241 8.70 0.10 19.01
C GLN A 241 8.09 1.20 19.91
N LYS A 242 8.87 1.81 20.82
CA LYS A 242 8.45 2.96 21.63
C LYS A 242 8.51 4.23 20.81
N THR A 243 7.48 5.06 20.95
CA THR A 243 7.48 6.44 20.43
C THR A 243 8.10 7.39 21.48
N THR A 244 8.17 8.68 21.17
CA THR A 244 8.56 9.72 22.14
C THR A 244 7.52 9.99 23.22
N VAL A 245 6.32 9.43 23.09
CA VAL A 245 5.20 9.58 24.03
C VAL A 245 5.14 8.36 24.94
N ASP A 246 5.20 8.58 26.26
CA ASP A 246 5.14 7.49 27.23
C ASP A 246 3.84 6.69 27.12
N GLY A 247 3.96 5.35 27.09
CA GLY A 247 2.85 4.43 26.94
C GLY A 247 2.24 4.37 25.53
N LEU A 248 2.82 5.08 24.54
CA LEU A 248 2.47 4.94 23.12
C LEU A 248 3.57 4.18 22.37
N TYR A 249 3.16 3.14 21.69
CA TYR A 249 3.98 2.30 20.82
C TYR A 249 3.41 2.33 19.41
N ALA A 250 4.25 2.06 18.41
CA ALA A 250 3.78 1.91 17.04
C ALA A 250 4.54 0.77 16.34
N ALA A 251 3.87 0.01 15.49
CA ALA A 251 4.44 -1.12 14.76
C ALA A 251 3.85 -1.27 13.35
N GLY A 252 4.58 -1.96 12.48
CA GLY A 252 4.14 -2.20 11.11
C GLY A 252 4.35 -0.99 10.19
N ASP A 253 3.51 -0.91 9.16
CA ASP A 253 3.69 0.04 8.05
C ASP A 253 3.41 1.50 8.40
N VAL A 254 2.87 1.78 9.56
CA VAL A 254 2.71 3.15 10.09
C VAL A 254 4.04 3.74 10.54
N CYS A 255 5.05 2.89 10.77
CA CYS A 255 6.42 3.29 11.12
C CYS A 255 7.32 3.42 9.87
N VAL A 256 8.49 4.02 10.05
CA VAL A 256 9.53 4.08 9.01
C VAL A 256 10.01 2.65 8.68
N LYS A 257 9.74 2.18 7.48
CA LYS A 257 10.13 0.85 6.99
C LYS A 257 10.65 0.93 5.55
N PRO A 258 11.75 0.24 5.22
CA PRO A 258 12.25 0.19 3.84
C PRO A 258 11.37 -0.67 2.93
N LEU A 259 10.70 -1.67 3.49
CA LEU A 259 9.84 -2.61 2.77
C LEU A 259 8.52 -2.82 3.54
N ARG A 260 7.40 -2.82 2.82
CA ARG A 260 6.06 -3.03 3.36
C ARG A 260 5.52 -4.38 2.93
N GLN A 261 5.65 -5.35 3.81
CA GLN A 261 5.17 -6.72 3.67
C GLN A 261 4.63 -7.22 5.01
N VAL A 262 3.77 -8.24 5.01
CA VAL A 262 3.24 -8.79 6.26
C VAL A 262 4.37 -9.23 7.18
N VAL A 263 5.39 -9.89 6.64
CA VAL A 263 6.54 -10.36 7.42
C VAL A 263 7.33 -9.20 8.06
N THR A 264 7.46 -8.06 7.38
CA THR A 264 8.16 -6.89 7.95
C THR A 264 7.30 -6.08 8.92
N ALA A 265 5.99 -6.26 8.88
CA ALA A 265 5.09 -5.66 9.86
C ALA A 265 5.05 -6.45 11.17
N VAL A 266 5.32 -7.77 11.12
CA VAL A 266 5.38 -8.66 12.29
C VAL A 266 6.75 -8.62 12.97
N GLY A 267 7.85 -8.42 12.21
CA GLY A 267 9.24 -8.47 12.67
C GLY A 267 9.83 -7.18 13.22
#